data_fd2489fee284e39280b7a5aa22cebc71
#
_entry.id   fd2489fee284e39280b7a5aa22cebc71
#
_cell.length_a   1.000
_cell.length_b   1.000
_cell.length_c   1.000
_cell.angle_alpha   90.00
_cell.angle_beta   90.00
_cell.angle_gamma   90.00
#
_symmetry.space_group_name_H-M   'P 1'
#
loop_
_entity.id
_entity.type
_entity.pdbx_description
1 polymer ?
#
loop_
_entity_poly.entity_id
_entity_poly.type
_entity_poly.pdbx_seq_one_letter_code
_entity_poly.pdbx_strand_id
1 'polypeptide(L)'
;MVSEKAVPYALGALLLGVLGLIAGDFAFQWQPVPEDVPLRSALASVSAIAMAVAAVAAVLPRLAKGGRLLLAIFFGLWAVLLHGPRVAAQAGSVAEWLGLAESAAMSAGGVALLALSLRGDLRRRLAFSTRIAFGLCLLVFGLSHFVYLSFTAQMVPAWLPWRTGWAAATGAGHVLAGLAFLSNRGLKAAGPAITGMMGSFVVLLHIPRVLAEPASRMEWTMTSVALTLTGAAFALWRLNVEED
;
A
#
# COMPACT_ATOMS: atom_id res chain seq x y z
N MET A 1 -25.17 3.98 -2.93
CA MET A 1 -24.50 2.69 -2.61
C MET A 1 -23.03 2.95 -2.33
N VAL A 2 -22.43 2.24 -1.38
CA VAL A 2 -20.99 2.31 -1.08
C VAL A 2 -20.19 1.88 -2.33
N SER A 3 -19.03 2.50 -2.56
CA SER A 3 -18.16 2.12 -3.67
C SER A 3 -17.36 0.86 -3.33
N GLU A 4 -17.87 -0.30 -3.66
CA GLU A 4 -17.28 -1.61 -3.35
C GLU A 4 -15.80 -1.73 -3.78
N LYS A 5 -15.46 -1.13 -4.93
CA LYS A 5 -14.06 -1.13 -5.44
C LYS A 5 -13.06 -0.43 -4.51
N ALA A 6 -13.53 0.48 -3.65
CA ALA A 6 -12.67 1.23 -2.73
C ALA A 6 -12.58 0.61 -1.33
N VAL A 7 -13.43 -0.38 -1.01
CA VAL A 7 -13.57 -0.89 0.36
C VAL A 7 -12.27 -1.46 0.93
N PRO A 8 -11.52 -2.35 0.27
CA PRO A 8 -10.29 -2.89 0.85
C PRO A 8 -9.25 -1.80 1.14
N TYR A 9 -9.05 -0.88 0.19
CA TYR A 9 -8.14 0.25 0.33
C TYR A 9 -8.54 1.18 1.49
N ALA A 10 -9.80 1.57 1.52
CA ALA A 10 -10.32 2.47 2.56
C ALA A 10 -10.33 1.83 3.94
N LEU A 11 -10.62 0.53 4.04
CA LEU A 11 -10.59 -0.20 5.30
C LEU A 11 -9.17 -0.24 5.88
N GLY A 12 -8.16 -0.55 5.08
CA GLY A 12 -6.77 -0.51 5.52
C GLY A 12 -6.34 0.88 6.00
N ALA A 13 -6.67 1.94 5.24
CA ALA A 13 -6.38 3.31 5.63
C ALA A 13 -7.15 3.74 6.90
N LEU A 14 -8.42 3.31 7.05
CA LEU A 14 -9.20 3.56 8.26
C LEU A 14 -8.55 2.93 9.49
N LEU A 15 -8.14 1.67 9.38
CA LEU A 15 -7.46 0.96 10.47
C LEU A 15 -6.15 1.65 10.86
N LEU A 16 -5.35 2.11 9.88
CA LEU A 16 -4.15 2.91 10.15
C LEU A 16 -4.47 4.19 10.94
N GLY A 17 -5.52 4.92 10.54
CA GLY A 17 -5.98 6.11 11.26
C GLY A 17 -6.44 5.78 12.68
N VAL A 18 -7.24 4.74 12.87
CA VAL A 18 -7.72 4.31 14.20
C VAL A 18 -6.54 3.90 15.10
N LEU A 19 -5.59 3.13 14.57
CA LEU A 19 -4.39 2.72 15.32
C LEU A 19 -3.53 3.91 15.74
N GLY A 20 -3.38 4.91 14.87
CA GLY A 20 -2.69 6.16 15.19
C GLY A 20 -3.37 6.93 16.32
N LEU A 21 -4.71 6.97 16.33
CA LEU A 21 -5.48 7.61 17.40
C LEU A 21 -5.34 6.88 18.73
N ILE A 22 -5.49 5.55 18.72
CA ILE A 22 -5.35 4.74 19.93
C ILE A 22 -3.94 4.87 20.54
N ALA A 23 -2.92 4.90 19.69
CA ALA A 23 -1.53 4.97 20.12
C ALA A 23 -1.06 6.39 20.44
N GLY A 24 -1.77 7.44 19.96
CA GLY A 24 -1.29 8.83 20.04
C GLY A 24 0.04 9.06 19.33
N ASP A 25 0.37 8.22 18.32
CA ASP A 25 1.66 8.21 17.65
C ASP A 25 1.56 7.75 16.20
N PHE A 26 2.59 8.10 15.41
CA PHE A 26 2.74 7.77 13.99
C PHE A 26 2.96 6.27 13.73
N ALA A 27 2.72 5.82 12.49
CA ALA A 27 2.70 4.41 12.11
C ALA A 27 4.11 3.82 11.87
N PHE A 28 4.97 3.83 12.89
CA PHE A 28 6.32 3.22 12.87
C PHE A 28 7.14 3.60 11.63
N GLN A 29 7.76 2.60 10.96
CA GLN A 29 8.56 2.76 9.77
C GLN A 29 7.78 3.23 8.53
N TRP A 30 6.46 3.12 8.49
CA TRP A 30 5.63 3.62 7.37
C TRP A 30 5.39 5.12 7.45
N GLN A 31 5.48 5.69 8.66
CA GLN A 31 5.34 7.11 8.91
C GLN A 31 6.48 7.60 9.82
N PRO A 32 7.74 7.55 9.32
CA PRO A 32 8.94 7.75 10.13
C PRO A 32 9.18 9.23 10.46
N VAL A 33 8.26 9.83 11.21
CA VAL A 33 8.38 11.20 11.70
C VAL A 33 9.42 11.23 12.83
N PRO A 34 10.41 12.14 12.80
CA PRO A 34 11.43 12.26 13.85
C PRO A 34 10.82 12.44 15.24
N GLU A 35 11.52 11.94 16.26
CA GLU A 35 11.03 11.99 17.66
C GLU A 35 11.05 13.39 18.25
N ASP A 36 11.94 14.25 17.78
CA ASP A 36 12.17 15.62 18.23
C ASP A 36 11.21 16.66 17.63
N VAL A 37 10.26 16.22 16.78
CA VAL A 37 9.27 17.13 16.19
C VAL A 37 8.36 17.72 17.27
N PRO A 38 8.26 19.07 17.37
CA PRO A 38 7.40 19.71 18.35
C PRO A 38 5.93 19.28 18.20
N LEU A 39 5.25 19.09 19.31
CA LEU A 39 3.82 18.66 19.34
C LEU A 39 3.57 17.34 18.59
N ARG A 40 4.55 16.43 18.56
CA ARG A 40 4.53 15.17 17.82
C ARG A 40 3.24 14.37 18.03
N SER A 41 2.77 14.21 19.27
CA SER A 41 1.53 13.48 19.59
C SER A 41 0.29 14.18 19.05
N ALA A 42 0.23 15.52 19.11
CA ALA A 42 -0.88 16.26 18.51
C ALA A 42 -0.90 16.14 16.99
N LEU A 43 0.27 16.23 16.35
CA LEU A 43 0.41 16.03 14.91
C LEU A 43 0.03 14.59 14.49
N ALA A 44 0.43 13.59 15.27
CA ALA A 44 0.04 12.20 15.05
C ALA A 44 -1.48 12.04 15.13
N SER A 45 -2.13 12.62 16.14
CA SER A 45 -3.58 12.56 16.29
C SER A 45 -4.31 13.27 15.15
N VAL A 46 -3.88 14.47 14.75
CA VAL A 46 -4.45 15.19 13.60
C VAL A 46 -4.29 14.39 12.30
N SER A 47 -3.10 13.83 12.07
CA SER A 47 -2.80 12.96 10.95
C SER A 47 -3.73 11.73 10.90
N ALA A 48 -3.90 11.09 12.04
CA ALA A 48 -4.74 9.90 12.20
C ALA A 48 -6.22 10.21 11.97
N ILE A 49 -6.75 11.32 12.52
CA ILE A 49 -8.12 11.79 12.27
C ILE A 49 -8.32 12.07 10.78
N ALA A 50 -7.42 12.84 10.18
CA ALA A 50 -7.52 13.20 8.76
C ALA A 50 -7.55 11.95 7.88
N MET A 51 -6.72 10.95 8.17
CA MET A 51 -6.69 9.67 7.45
C MET A 51 -7.98 8.89 7.64
N ALA A 52 -8.48 8.75 8.88
CA ALA A 52 -9.71 8.03 9.16
C ALA A 52 -10.94 8.68 8.46
N VAL A 53 -11.03 10.02 8.53
CA VAL A 53 -12.10 10.79 7.85
C VAL A 53 -12.01 10.63 6.34
N ALA A 54 -10.81 10.74 5.77
CA ALA A 54 -10.59 10.55 4.33
C ALA A 54 -10.93 9.12 3.88
N ALA A 55 -10.63 8.11 4.69
CA ALA A 55 -10.94 6.71 4.42
C ALA A 55 -12.46 6.46 4.39
N VAL A 56 -13.19 6.97 5.37
CA VAL A 56 -14.66 6.91 5.38
C VAL A 56 -15.25 7.66 4.19
N ALA A 57 -14.75 8.88 3.92
CA ALA A 57 -15.20 9.68 2.78
C ALA A 57 -14.96 8.95 1.43
N ALA A 58 -13.85 8.20 1.29
CA ALA A 58 -13.47 7.52 0.05
C ALA A 58 -14.49 6.48 -0.45
N VAL A 59 -15.34 5.96 0.44
CA VAL A 59 -16.38 4.97 0.11
C VAL A 59 -17.79 5.58 0.03
N LEU A 60 -18.01 6.79 0.58
CA LEU A 60 -19.30 7.46 0.57
C LEU A 60 -19.52 8.18 -0.79
N PRO A 61 -20.60 7.92 -1.54
CA PRO A 61 -20.76 8.37 -2.92
C PRO A 61 -20.58 9.87 -3.12
N ARG A 62 -21.11 10.69 -2.22
CA ARG A 62 -21.05 12.16 -2.31
C ARG A 62 -19.65 12.73 -1.99
N LEU A 63 -18.87 12.03 -1.18
CA LEU A 63 -17.57 12.45 -0.67
C LEU A 63 -16.40 11.69 -1.30
N ALA A 64 -16.69 10.62 -2.07
CA ALA A 64 -15.70 9.66 -2.55
C ALA A 64 -14.52 10.29 -3.29
N LYS A 65 -14.77 11.26 -4.17
CA LYS A 65 -13.68 11.91 -4.92
C LYS A 65 -12.73 12.67 -3.98
N GLY A 66 -13.28 13.42 -3.03
CA GLY A 66 -12.48 14.15 -2.03
C GLY A 66 -11.70 13.20 -1.11
N GLY A 67 -12.36 12.16 -0.59
CA GLY A 67 -11.69 11.17 0.28
C GLY A 67 -10.55 10.43 -0.42
N ARG A 68 -10.75 9.99 -1.65
CA ARG A 68 -9.71 9.33 -2.48
C ARG A 68 -8.54 10.26 -2.79
N LEU A 69 -8.82 11.52 -3.13
CA LEU A 69 -7.79 12.52 -3.34
C LEU A 69 -6.98 12.79 -2.07
N LEU A 70 -7.66 12.95 -0.92
CA LEU A 70 -6.99 13.18 0.36
C LEU A 70 -6.10 12.01 0.75
N LEU A 71 -6.56 10.76 0.60
CA LEU A 71 -5.71 9.58 0.86
C LEU A 71 -4.52 9.51 -0.10
N ALA A 72 -4.72 9.82 -1.38
CA ALA A 72 -3.63 9.87 -2.35
C ALA A 72 -2.57 10.91 -1.96
N ILE A 73 -3.01 12.12 -1.58
CA ILE A 73 -2.11 13.18 -1.10
C ILE A 73 -1.40 12.75 0.18
N PHE A 74 -2.12 12.17 1.13
CA PHE A 74 -1.58 11.75 2.41
C PHE A 74 -0.42 10.75 2.24
N PHE A 75 -0.65 9.66 1.53
CA PHE A 75 0.39 8.68 1.25
C PHE A 75 1.49 9.22 0.33
N GLY A 76 1.15 10.12 -0.59
CA GLY A 76 2.13 10.83 -1.41
C GLY A 76 3.05 11.73 -0.60
N LEU A 77 2.52 12.42 0.42
CA LEU A 77 3.33 13.20 1.35
C LEU A 77 4.25 12.30 2.19
N TRP A 78 3.79 11.12 2.63
CA TRP A 78 4.68 10.15 3.29
C TRP A 78 5.83 9.75 2.38
N ALA A 79 5.53 9.38 1.13
CA ALA A 79 6.57 9.00 0.17
C ALA A 79 7.60 10.12 -0.02
N VAL A 80 7.15 11.35 -0.27
CA VAL A 80 8.04 12.46 -0.64
C VAL A 80 8.73 13.06 0.58
N LEU A 81 7.99 13.36 1.65
CA LEU A 81 8.52 14.12 2.78
C LEU A 81 9.18 13.25 3.84
N LEU A 82 8.71 12.02 4.04
CA LEU A 82 9.24 11.15 5.09
C LEU A 82 10.25 10.14 4.53
N HIS A 83 9.93 9.50 3.40
CA HIS A 83 10.82 8.48 2.82
C HIS A 83 11.82 9.05 1.81
N GLY A 84 11.47 10.10 1.05
CA GLY A 84 12.37 10.71 0.07
C GLY A 84 13.73 11.13 0.66
N PRO A 85 13.78 11.89 1.76
CA PRO A 85 15.05 12.27 2.41
C PRO A 85 15.85 11.06 2.90
N ARG A 86 15.20 10.00 3.37
CA ARG A 86 15.85 8.76 3.85
C ARG A 86 16.52 8.02 2.70
N VAL A 87 15.81 7.88 1.56
CA VAL A 87 16.39 7.33 0.33
C VAL A 87 17.56 8.19 -0.16
N ALA A 88 17.44 9.52 -0.14
CA ALA A 88 18.52 10.40 -0.54
C ALA A 88 19.77 10.24 0.35
N ALA A 89 19.57 10.03 1.66
CA ALA A 89 20.66 9.82 2.62
C ALA A 89 21.26 8.41 2.52
N GLN A 90 20.50 7.40 2.13
CA GLN A 90 20.88 5.98 2.11
C GLN A 90 20.43 5.28 0.82
N ALA A 91 20.83 5.82 -0.35
CA ALA A 91 20.38 5.34 -1.65
C ALA A 91 20.70 3.85 -1.94
N GLY A 92 21.70 3.28 -1.26
CA GLY A 92 22.05 1.86 -1.36
C GLY A 92 21.16 0.94 -0.50
N SER A 93 20.31 1.48 0.38
CA SER A 93 19.46 0.71 1.29
C SER A 93 18.15 0.31 0.62
N VAL A 94 17.96 -0.98 0.36
CA VAL A 94 16.69 -1.51 -0.17
C VAL A 94 15.52 -1.29 0.80
N ALA A 95 15.78 -1.26 2.11
CA ALA A 95 14.75 -0.99 3.12
C ALA A 95 14.18 0.43 3.00
N GLU A 96 15.02 1.44 2.72
CA GLU A 96 14.56 2.80 2.51
C GLU A 96 13.73 2.94 1.22
N TRP A 97 14.16 2.28 0.14
CA TRP A 97 13.38 2.20 -1.08
C TRP A 97 12.05 1.46 -0.89
N LEU A 98 12.01 0.43 -0.01
CA LEU A 98 10.79 -0.30 0.30
C LEU A 98 9.76 0.61 0.96
N GLY A 99 10.15 1.38 1.98
CA GLY A 99 9.24 2.34 2.63
C GLY A 99 8.70 3.40 1.66
N LEU A 100 9.57 3.93 0.78
CA LEU A 100 9.16 4.84 -0.29
C LEU A 100 8.15 4.17 -1.23
N ALA A 101 8.44 2.95 -1.68
CA ALA A 101 7.61 2.22 -2.63
C ALA A 101 6.24 1.84 -2.04
N GLU A 102 6.16 1.43 -0.77
CA GLU A 102 4.90 1.15 -0.09
C GLU A 102 4.01 2.40 -0.03
N SER A 103 4.56 3.52 0.42
CA SER A 103 3.84 4.80 0.49
C SER A 103 3.42 5.30 -0.90
N ALA A 104 4.30 5.20 -1.90
CA ALA A 104 4.00 5.59 -3.29
C ALA A 104 2.95 4.67 -3.93
N ALA A 105 2.98 3.37 -3.67
CA ALA A 105 1.97 2.42 -4.16
C ALA A 105 0.59 2.70 -3.54
N MET A 106 0.53 3.01 -2.24
CA MET A 106 -0.71 3.42 -1.58
C MET A 106 -1.24 4.75 -2.18
N SER A 107 -0.36 5.73 -2.42
CA SER A 107 -0.75 6.98 -3.11
C SER A 107 -1.29 6.71 -4.52
N ALA A 108 -0.60 5.89 -5.31
CA ALA A 108 -1.05 5.49 -6.64
C ALA A 108 -2.42 4.79 -6.60
N GLY A 109 -2.70 3.97 -5.59
CA GLY A 109 -4.00 3.36 -5.35
C GLY A 109 -5.11 4.38 -5.14
N GLY A 110 -4.87 5.41 -4.33
CA GLY A 110 -5.82 6.51 -4.11
C GLY A 110 -6.10 7.29 -5.39
N VAL A 111 -5.05 7.61 -6.18
CA VAL A 111 -5.19 8.25 -7.50
C VAL A 111 -5.95 7.35 -8.46
N ALA A 112 -5.68 6.04 -8.48
CA ALA A 112 -6.39 5.10 -9.34
C ALA A 112 -7.89 5.03 -9.02
N LEU A 113 -8.24 4.97 -7.72
CA LEU A 113 -9.64 5.02 -7.28
C LEU A 113 -10.33 6.33 -7.67
N LEU A 114 -9.62 7.45 -7.62
CA LEU A 114 -10.13 8.73 -8.10
C LEU A 114 -10.34 8.69 -9.61
N ALA A 115 -9.35 8.20 -10.38
CA ALA A 115 -9.39 8.11 -11.83
C ALA A 115 -10.52 7.22 -12.34
N LEU A 116 -10.89 6.14 -11.64
CA LEU A 116 -12.07 5.32 -11.93
C LEU A 116 -13.39 6.11 -11.88
N SER A 117 -13.41 7.29 -11.26
CA SER A 117 -14.57 8.18 -11.18
C SER A 117 -14.53 9.29 -12.23
N LEU A 118 -13.51 9.33 -13.08
CA LEU A 118 -13.28 10.34 -14.10
C LEU A 118 -13.47 9.76 -15.51
N ARG A 119 -13.48 10.64 -16.51
CA ARG A 119 -13.55 10.29 -17.94
C ARG A 119 -12.58 11.14 -18.75
N GLY A 120 -12.32 10.75 -19.99
CA GLY A 120 -11.52 11.52 -20.95
C GLY A 120 -10.03 11.57 -20.61
N ASP A 121 -9.34 12.59 -21.10
CA ASP A 121 -7.88 12.70 -21.08
C ASP A 121 -7.26 12.65 -19.68
N LEU A 122 -7.90 13.27 -18.70
CA LEU A 122 -7.38 13.25 -17.34
C LEU A 122 -7.35 11.83 -16.78
N ARG A 123 -8.41 11.03 -17.00
CA ARG A 123 -8.41 9.61 -16.60
C ARG A 123 -7.25 8.86 -17.24
N ARG A 124 -7.05 9.00 -18.56
CA ARG A 124 -5.95 8.34 -19.29
C ARG A 124 -4.57 8.71 -18.75
N ARG A 125 -4.33 10.01 -18.50
CA ARG A 125 -3.06 10.49 -17.92
C ARG A 125 -2.82 9.92 -16.53
N LEU A 126 -3.83 9.88 -15.68
CA LEU A 126 -3.73 9.32 -14.34
C LEU A 126 -3.53 7.80 -14.39
N ALA A 127 -4.21 7.10 -15.29
CA ALA A 127 -4.00 5.67 -15.49
C ALA A 127 -2.56 5.37 -15.92
N PHE A 128 -2.03 6.09 -16.90
CA PHE A 128 -0.65 5.94 -17.33
C PHE A 128 0.35 6.22 -16.20
N SER A 129 0.26 7.36 -15.51
CA SER A 129 1.21 7.75 -14.48
C SER A 129 1.18 6.80 -13.28
N THR A 130 -0.02 6.41 -12.82
CA THR A 130 -0.14 5.48 -11.69
C THR A 130 0.29 4.06 -12.05
N ARG A 131 0.07 3.63 -13.29
CA ARG A 131 0.55 2.35 -13.80
C ARG A 131 2.07 2.26 -13.77
N ILE A 132 2.76 3.31 -14.25
CA ILE A 132 4.24 3.35 -14.22
C ILE A 132 4.74 3.40 -12.77
N ALA A 133 4.19 4.29 -11.93
CA ALA A 133 4.58 4.40 -10.53
C ALA A 133 4.43 3.06 -9.79
N PHE A 134 3.28 2.41 -9.94
CA PHE A 134 3.02 1.11 -9.29
C PHE A 134 3.92 0.00 -9.83
N GLY A 135 4.16 -0.03 -11.15
CA GLY A 135 5.10 -0.99 -11.75
C GLY A 135 6.51 -0.88 -11.15
N LEU A 136 7.01 0.34 -10.95
CA LEU A 136 8.30 0.59 -10.27
C LEU A 136 8.27 0.14 -8.81
N CYS A 137 7.18 0.44 -8.07
CA CYS A 137 7.02 -0.03 -6.69
C CYS A 137 7.08 -1.57 -6.60
N LEU A 138 6.41 -2.27 -7.52
CA LEU A 138 6.43 -3.74 -7.56
C LEU A 138 7.84 -4.30 -7.81
N LEU A 139 8.68 -3.65 -8.61
CA LEU A 139 10.08 -4.06 -8.77
C LEU A 139 10.86 -3.93 -7.45
N VAL A 140 10.62 -2.85 -6.69
CA VAL A 140 11.23 -2.67 -5.37
C VAL A 140 10.73 -3.74 -4.39
N PHE A 141 9.43 -4.05 -4.38
CA PHE A 141 8.89 -5.15 -3.56
C PHE A 141 9.53 -6.48 -3.89
N GLY A 142 9.65 -6.81 -5.19
CA GLY A 142 10.34 -8.02 -5.61
C GLY A 142 11.81 -8.05 -5.19
N LEU A 143 12.54 -6.94 -5.38
CA LEU A 143 13.93 -6.82 -4.96
C LEU A 143 14.09 -7.03 -3.45
N SER A 144 13.21 -6.47 -2.63
CA SER A 144 13.25 -6.62 -1.17
C SER A 144 13.08 -8.08 -0.74
N HIS A 145 12.26 -8.87 -1.44
CA HIS A 145 12.09 -10.30 -1.18
C HIS A 145 13.39 -11.08 -1.40
N PHE A 146 14.19 -10.71 -2.38
CA PHE A 146 15.46 -11.37 -2.66
C PHE A 146 16.58 -10.89 -1.73
N VAL A 147 16.66 -9.59 -1.49
CA VAL A 147 17.69 -9.01 -0.60
C VAL A 147 17.48 -9.45 0.86
N TYR A 148 16.22 -9.51 1.29
CA TYR A 148 15.85 -9.96 2.65
C TYR A 148 15.22 -11.35 2.67
N LEU A 149 15.71 -12.26 1.81
CA LEU A 149 15.10 -13.57 1.58
C LEU A 149 14.90 -14.38 2.87
N SER A 150 15.89 -14.41 3.75
CA SER A 150 15.82 -15.13 5.03
C SER A 150 14.74 -14.55 5.94
N PHE A 151 14.62 -13.23 6.02
CA PHE A 151 13.58 -12.56 6.78
C PHE A 151 12.20 -12.83 6.18
N THR A 152 12.05 -12.68 4.86
CA THR A 152 10.80 -12.95 4.15
C THR A 152 10.36 -14.40 4.33
N ALA A 153 11.30 -15.36 4.30
CA ALA A 153 11.00 -16.77 4.53
C ALA A 153 10.47 -17.03 5.96
N GLN A 154 10.94 -16.27 6.97
CA GLN A 154 10.41 -16.36 8.34
C GLN A 154 8.97 -15.83 8.45
N MET A 155 8.56 -14.95 7.55
CA MET A 155 7.19 -14.46 7.48
C MET A 155 6.21 -15.50 6.89
N VAL A 156 6.70 -16.44 6.06
CA VAL A 156 5.85 -17.50 5.49
C VAL A 156 5.32 -18.40 6.62
N PRO A 157 4.00 -18.71 6.65
CA PRO A 157 3.40 -19.54 7.69
C PRO A 157 4.14 -20.86 7.90
N ALA A 158 4.34 -21.26 9.17
CA ALA A 158 5.15 -22.43 9.53
C ALA A 158 4.59 -23.76 8.99
N TRP A 159 3.30 -23.82 8.72
CA TRP A 159 2.63 -25.02 8.16
C TRP A 159 2.87 -25.19 6.65
N LEU A 160 3.37 -24.16 5.96
CA LEU A 160 3.74 -24.25 4.55
C LEU A 160 5.15 -24.84 4.40
N PRO A 161 5.32 -25.93 3.62
CA PRO A 161 6.66 -26.46 3.33
C PRO A 161 7.42 -25.46 2.43
N TRP A 162 8.75 -25.59 2.42
CA TRP A 162 9.64 -24.86 1.52
C TRP A 162 9.48 -23.32 1.59
N ARG A 163 9.51 -22.77 2.81
CA ARG A 163 9.26 -21.34 3.09
C ARG A 163 10.12 -20.39 2.27
N THR A 164 11.40 -20.73 2.06
CA THR A 164 12.33 -19.93 1.23
C THR A 164 11.88 -19.90 -0.24
N GLY A 165 11.37 -21.02 -0.75
CA GLY A 165 10.82 -21.08 -2.11
C GLY A 165 9.59 -20.21 -2.27
N TRP A 166 8.68 -20.20 -1.30
CA TRP A 166 7.54 -19.27 -1.32
C TRP A 166 7.96 -17.82 -1.27
N ALA A 167 8.95 -17.46 -0.43
CA ALA A 167 9.49 -16.11 -0.37
C ALA A 167 10.11 -15.68 -1.72
N ALA A 168 10.88 -16.57 -2.36
CA ALA A 168 11.44 -16.30 -3.68
C ALA A 168 10.37 -16.22 -4.77
N ALA A 169 9.38 -17.12 -4.76
CA ALA A 169 8.29 -17.14 -5.74
C ALA A 169 7.43 -15.87 -5.67
N THR A 170 7.12 -15.39 -4.46
CA THR A 170 6.37 -14.13 -4.28
C THR A 170 7.21 -12.93 -4.71
N GLY A 171 8.52 -12.93 -4.45
CA GLY A 171 9.44 -11.92 -4.99
C GLY A 171 9.42 -11.89 -6.53
N ALA A 172 9.54 -13.07 -7.17
CA ALA A 172 9.43 -13.18 -8.63
C ALA A 172 8.05 -12.73 -9.15
N GLY A 173 6.97 -13.05 -8.43
CA GLY A 173 5.62 -12.60 -8.74
C GLY A 173 5.51 -11.08 -8.77
N HIS A 174 6.10 -10.38 -7.79
CA HIS A 174 6.17 -8.92 -7.79
C HIS A 174 6.94 -8.36 -8.99
N VAL A 175 8.11 -8.92 -9.32
CA VAL A 175 8.90 -8.49 -10.48
C VAL A 175 8.12 -8.68 -11.77
N LEU A 176 7.55 -9.86 -11.99
CA LEU A 176 6.78 -10.16 -13.22
C LEU A 176 5.56 -9.24 -13.36
N ALA A 177 4.82 -9.01 -12.26
CA ALA A 177 3.72 -8.06 -12.26
C ALA A 177 4.23 -6.63 -12.53
N GLY A 178 5.33 -6.21 -11.93
CA GLY A 178 5.94 -4.91 -12.17
C GLY A 178 6.27 -4.69 -13.65
N LEU A 179 6.91 -5.68 -14.29
CA LEU A 179 7.21 -5.65 -15.72
C LEU A 179 5.94 -5.61 -16.59
N ALA A 180 4.88 -6.33 -16.20
CA ALA A 180 3.59 -6.29 -16.90
C ALA A 180 2.95 -4.89 -16.80
N PHE A 181 2.96 -4.27 -15.62
CA PHE A 181 2.46 -2.89 -15.44
C PHE A 181 3.30 -1.88 -16.23
N LEU A 182 4.63 -1.95 -16.21
CA LEU A 182 5.50 -1.04 -16.95
C LEU A 182 5.32 -1.17 -18.46
N SER A 183 5.26 -2.39 -18.98
CA SER A 183 5.10 -2.66 -20.41
C SER A 183 3.67 -2.51 -20.94
N ASN A 184 2.68 -2.36 -20.05
CA ASN A 184 1.24 -2.41 -20.39
C ASN A 184 0.82 -3.72 -21.07
N ARG A 185 1.49 -4.83 -20.76
CA ARG A 185 1.23 -6.13 -21.39
C ARG A 185 0.81 -7.17 -20.36
N GLY A 186 -0.18 -7.99 -20.71
CA GLY A 186 -0.63 -9.08 -19.85
C GLY A 186 -1.35 -8.63 -18.56
N LEU A 187 -1.83 -7.40 -18.46
CA LEU A 187 -2.49 -6.88 -17.26
C LEU A 187 -3.77 -7.64 -16.89
N LYS A 188 -4.46 -8.25 -17.85
CA LYS A 188 -5.65 -9.09 -17.61
C LYS A 188 -5.31 -10.33 -16.76
N ALA A 189 -4.06 -10.81 -16.79
CA ALA A 189 -3.57 -11.90 -15.94
C ALA A 189 -2.76 -11.40 -14.74
N ALA A 190 -1.82 -10.47 -14.97
CA ALA A 190 -0.95 -9.95 -13.91
C ALA A 190 -1.70 -9.16 -12.82
N GLY A 191 -2.72 -8.40 -13.20
CA GLY A 191 -3.51 -7.60 -12.26
C GLY A 191 -4.23 -8.43 -11.20
N PRO A 192 -5.08 -9.42 -11.58
CA PRO A 192 -5.71 -10.28 -10.59
C PRO A 192 -4.69 -11.16 -9.83
N ALA A 193 -3.61 -11.61 -10.49
CA ALA A 193 -2.57 -12.41 -9.85
C ALA A 193 -1.86 -11.64 -8.71
N ILE A 194 -1.40 -10.40 -8.97
CA ILE A 194 -0.75 -9.59 -7.95
C ILE A 194 -1.72 -9.18 -6.84
N THR A 195 -2.97 -8.84 -7.18
CA THR A 195 -4.00 -8.53 -6.20
C THR A 195 -4.29 -9.73 -5.30
N GLY A 196 -4.45 -10.92 -5.87
CA GLY A 196 -4.68 -12.17 -5.13
C GLY A 196 -3.47 -12.55 -4.27
N MET A 197 -2.26 -12.39 -4.78
CA MET A 197 -1.03 -12.66 -4.02
C MET A 197 -0.92 -11.72 -2.81
N MET A 198 -1.09 -10.41 -2.97
CA MET A 198 -1.08 -9.47 -1.85
C MET A 198 -2.24 -9.73 -0.87
N GLY A 199 -3.44 -10.05 -1.38
CA GLY A 199 -4.57 -10.44 -0.55
C GLY A 199 -4.32 -11.72 0.25
N SER A 200 -3.59 -12.69 -0.32
CA SER A 200 -3.19 -13.90 0.40
C SER A 200 -2.26 -13.60 1.58
N PHE A 201 -1.41 -12.57 1.49
CA PHE A 201 -0.59 -12.14 2.64
C PHE A 201 -1.46 -11.62 3.79
N VAL A 202 -2.53 -10.87 3.48
CA VAL A 202 -3.47 -10.42 4.52
C VAL A 202 -4.09 -11.63 5.21
N VAL A 203 -4.61 -12.59 4.43
CA VAL A 203 -5.40 -13.72 4.98
C VAL A 203 -4.52 -14.78 5.63
N LEU A 204 -3.40 -15.16 5.01
CA LEU A 204 -2.59 -16.31 5.45
C LEU A 204 -1.46 -15.93 6.40
N LEU A 205 -1.04 -14.67 6.39
CA LEU A 205 0.08 -14.18 7.21
C LEU A 205 -0.40 -13.22 8.29
N HIS A 206 -0.97 -12.08 7.89
CA HIS A 206 -1.23 -10.97 8.82
C HIS A 206 -2.40 -11.24 9.77
N ILE A 207 -3.55 -11.75 9.28
CA ILE A 207 -4.69 -12.08 10.14
C ILE A 207 -4.33 -13.12 11.22
N PRO A 208 -3.68 -14.25 10.90
CA PRO A 208 -3.24 -15.20 11.93
C PRO A 208 -2.30 -14.58 12.98
N ARG A 209 -1.41 -13.69 12.59
CA ARG A 209 -0.50 -13.01 13.53
C ARG A 209 -1.23 -12.05 14.46
N VAL A 210 -2.18 -11.28 13.93
CA VAL A 210 -3.06 -10.44 14.76
C VAL A 210 -3.87 -11.29 15.75
N LEU A 211 -4.39 -12.45 15.32
CA LEU A 211 -5.13 -13.34 16.21
C LEU A 211 -4.24 -13.97 17.29
N ALA A 212 -2.96 -14.22 16.98
CA ALA A 212 -1.97 -14.73 17.93
C ALA A 212 -1.54 -13.64 18.93
N GLU A 213 -1.42 -12.38 18.48
CA GLU A 213 -0.97 -11.26 19.30
C GLU A 213 -1.93 -10.05 19.14
N PRO A 214 -3.17 -10.13 19.64
CA PRO A 214 -4.20 -9.12 19.40
C PRO A 214 -3.88 -7.75 20.04
N ALA A 215 -2.98 -7.69 21.01
CA ALA A 215 -2.49 -6.46 21.60
C ALA A 215 -1.33 -5.81 20.83
N SER A 216 -0.76 -6.51 19.84
CA SER A 216 0.38 -6.00 19.07
C SER A 216 -0.05 -4.92 18.08
N ARG A 217 0.28 -3.68 18.39
CA ARG A 217 0.09 -2.55 17.47
C ARG A 217 0.83 -2.78 16.14
N MET A 218 2.01 -3.41 16.18
CA MET A 218 2.81 -3.69 14.98
C MET A 218 2.05 -4.61 14.02
N GLU A 219 1.49 -5.73 14.50
CA GLU A 219 0.77 -6.67 13.66
C GLU A 219 -0.49 -6.05 13.04
N TRP A 220 -1.23 -5.25 13.79
CA TRP A 220 -2.35 -4.48 13.25
C TRP A 220 -1.92 -3.47 12.19
N THR A 221 -0.79 -2.76 12.39
CA THR A 221 -0.26 -1.81 11.41
C THR A 221 0.15 -2.51 10.12
N MET A 222 0.89 -3.63 10.23
CA MET A 222 1.28 -4.45 9.07
C MET A 222 0.07 -4.96 8.30
N THR A 223 -0.95 -5.44 8.99
CA THR A 223 -2.23 -5.89 8.40
C THR A 223 -2.91 -4.75 7.64
N SER A 224 -2.96 -3.57 8.24
CA SER A 224 -3.59 -2.38 7.66
C SER A 224 -2.87 -1.91 6.40
N VAL A 225 -1.54 -1.89 6.41
CA VAL A 225 -0.71 -1.57 5.23
C VAL A 225 -0.92 -2.61 4.13
N ALA A 226 -0.82 -3.90 4.45
CA ALA A 226 -1.02 -4.98 3.49
C ALA A 226 -2.42 -4.93 2.84
N LEU A 227 -3.45 -4.62 3.62
CA LEU A 227 -4.83 -4.48 3.12
C LEU A 227 -4.96 -3.24 2.21
N THR A 228 -4.33 -2.12 2.58
CA THR A 228 -4.32 -0.90 1.75
C THR A 228 -3.60 -1.16 0.41
N LEU A 229 -2.45 -1.83 0.44
CA LEU A 229 -1.69 -2.20 -0.77
C LEU A 229 -2.46 -3.19 -1.65
N THR A 230 -3.16 -4.16 -1.06
CA THR A 230 -4.06 -5.06 -1.79
C THR A 230 -5.17 -4.29 -2.51
N GLY A 231 -5.79 -3.34 -1.81
CA GLY A 231 -6.81 -2.46 -2.39
C GLY A 231 -6.26 -1.54 -3.47
N ALA A 232 -5.02 -1.06 -3.32
CA ALA A 232 -4.32 -0.28 -4.34
C ALA A 232 -4.05 -1.12 -5.60
N ALA A 233 -3.53 -2.34 -5.45
CA ALA A 233 -3.30 -3.27 -6.57
C ALA A 233 -4.60 -3.55 -7.33
N PHE A 234 -5.71 -3.80 -6.61
CA PHE A 234 -7.02 -4.00 -7.20
C PHE A 234 -7.49 -2.77 -7.99
N ALA A 235 -7.39 -1.57 -7.42
CA ALA A 235 -7.80 -0.33 -8.07
C ALA A 235 -7.00 -0.06 -9.36
N LEU A 236 -5.68 -0.27 -9.30
CA LEU A 236 -4.77 -0.10 -10.43
C LEU A 236 -5.02 -1.12 -11.55
N TRP A 237 -5.26 -2.38 -11.18
CA TRP A 237 -5.69 -3.39 -12.14
C TRP A 237 -6.98 -2.97 -12.83
N ARG A 238 -8.04 -2.63 -12.08
CA ARG A 238 -9.35 -2.24 -12.63
C ARG A 238 -9.25 -1.00 -13.54
N LEU A 239 -8.46 -0.01 -13.13
CA LEU A 239 -8.27 1.22 -13.92
C LEU A 239 -7.66 0.93 -15.29
N ASN A 240 -6.67 0.03 -15.36
CA ASN A 240 -5.91 -0.23 -16.58
C ASN A 240 -6.51 -1.34 -17.48
N VAL A 241 -7.49 -2.10 -17.00
CA VAL A 241 -8.19 -3.13 -17.80
C VAL A 241 -9.57 -2.67 -18.28
N GLU A 242 -10.20 -1.72 -17.58
CA GLU A 242 -11.49 -1.12 -18.01
C GLU A 242 -11.33 -0.05 -19.12
N GLU A 243 -10.13 0.20 -19.61
CA GLU A 243 -9.86 1.13 -20.73
C GLU A 243 -9.86 0.43 -22.10
N ASP A 244 -9.83 -0.89 -22.14
CA ASP A 244 -9.97 -1.71 -23.35
C ASP A 244 -11.46 -2.10 -23.57
#